data_5e0ab669e2d941c0e953d9444a79d57d
#
_entry.id   5e0ab669e2d941c0e953d9444a79d57d
#
_cell.length_a   1.000
_cell.length_b   1.000
_cell.length_c   1.000
_cell.angle_alpha   90.00
_cell.angle_beta   90.00
_cell.angle_gamma   90.00
#
_symmetry.space_group_name_H-M   'P 1'
#
loop_
_entity.id
_entity.type
_entity.pdbx_description
1 polymer ?
#
loop_
_entity_poly.entity_id
_entity_poly.type
_entity_poly.pdbx_seq_one_letter_code
_entity_poly.pdbx_strand_id
1 'polypeptide(L)'
;MRLSNPFMVGAGNFFFRYRAYMFPVIFIVMLFVFRPQVIVNETVTNWLTSLGLVVTLLGEGLRFFTIGFDYIERGGKDGKVNASRLVTGGIYNHVRNPMYLGNILIAIGIGLYGGAPLAFVTVLPFFVFFYYAIMATEEKFLYGKFGEEYEAFCRRTCRLWPSFAKIGQTLSGFNFHWWRALIKDSGTAFWTFVALALIPLWREYFLHGTTLSESAYAPYAAGIVAVLLPTYIWLRILKKKSTIDISS
;
A
#
# COMPACT_ATOMS: atom_id res chain seq x y z
N MET A 1 -21.89 8.65 -15.41
CA MET A 1 -21.11 8.33 -14.21
C MET A 1 -21.82 8.95 -12.99
N ARG A 2 -22.20 8.19 -11.95
CA ARG A 2 -22.73 8.80 -10.72
C ARG A 2 -21.59 9.58 -10.06
N LEU A 3 -21.73 10.88 -9.95
CA LEU A 3 -20.83 11.73 -9.17
C LEU A 3 -20.69 11.12 -7.78
N SER A 4 -19.47 11.02 -7.27
CA SER A 4 -19.19 10.46 -5.95
C SER A 4 -20.02 11.17 -4.88
N ASN A 5 -20.61 10.41 -3.97
CA ASN A 5 -21.41 10.92 -2.86
C ASN A 5 -20.64 12.05 -2.14
N PRO A 6 -21.24 13.23 -1.88
CA PRO A 6 -20.58 14.36 -1.20
C PRO A 6 -19.92 13.98 0.13
N PHE A 7 -20.55 13.08 0.90
CA PHE A 7 -19.98 12.53 2.13
C PHE A 7 -18.65 11.80 1.88
N MET A 8 -18.60 10.93 0.87
CA MET A 8 -17.37 10.20 0.52
C MET A 8 -16.25 11.14 0.08
N VAL A 9 -16.57 12.19 -0.65
CA VAL A 9 -15.58 13.20 -1.06
C VAL A 9 -15.07 14.01 0.14
N GLY A 10 -15.96 14.39 1.07
CA GLY A 10 -15.58 15.08 2.30
C GLY A 10 -14.65 14.24 3.17
N ALA A 11 -15.03 12.98 3.44
CA ALA A 11 -14.21 12.01 4.16
C ALA A 11 -12.86 11.78 3.45
N GLY A 12 -12.88 11.64 2.13
CA GLY A 12 -11.68 11.42 1.34
C GLY A 12 -10.70 12.60 1.35
N ASN A 13 -11.18 13.84 1.35
CA ASN A 13 -10.33 15.03 1.54
C ASN A 13 -9.63 15.03 2.89
N PHE A 14 -10.36 14.69 3.96
CA PHE A 14 -9.80 14.55 5.29
C PHE A 14 -8.73 13.47 5.33
N PHE A 15 -9.06 12.26 4.85
CA PHE A 15 -8.14 11.13 4.81
C PHE A 15 -6.92 11.40 3.94
N PHE A 16 -7.09 12.02 2.79
CA PHE A 16 -5.99 12.37 1.91
C PHE A 16 -4.98 13.30 2.60
N ARG A 17 -5.48 14.30 3.34
CA ARG A 17 -4.66 15.26 4.07
C ARG A 17 -3.87 14.63 5.20
N TYR A 18 -4.49 13.72 5.96
CA TYR A 18 -3.92 13.17 7.20
C TYR A 18 -3.34 11.76 7.05
N ARG A 19 -3.37 11.17 5.86
CA ARG A 19 -2.94 9.78 5.60
C ARG A 19 -1.55 9.43 6.13
N ALA A 20 -0.60 10.38 6.09
CA ALA A 20 0.77 10.15 6.55
C ALA A 20 0.86 9.87 8.06
N TYR A 21 -0.08 10.39 8.85
CA TYR A 21 -0.16 10.21 10.30
C TYR A 21 -1.11 9.08 10.69
N MET A 22 -2.19 8.90 9.96
CA MET A 22 -3.23 7.92 10.30
C MET A 22 -2.71 6.48 10.23
N PHE A 23 -1.92 6.13 9.22
CA PHE A 23 -1.43 4.76 9.08
C PHE A 23 -0.51 4.32 10.23
N PRO A 24 0.52 5.08 10.63
CA PRO A 24 1.31 4.75 11.81
C PRO A 24 0.47 4.63 13.08
N VAL A 25 -0.49 5.54 13.30
CA VAL A 25 -1.37 5.51 14.48
C VAL A 25 -2.23 4.25 14.48
N ILE A 26 -2.89 3.92 13.36
CA ILE A 26 -3.72 2.72 13.24
C ILE A 26 -2.87 1.46 13.48
N PHE A 27 -1.66 1.41 12.93
CA PHE A 27 -0.75 0.27 13.12
C PHE A 27 -0.34 0.11 14.58
N ILE A 28 0.03 1.20 15.27
CA ILE A 28 0.36 1.20 16.69
C ILE A 28 -0.85 0.73 17.52
N VAL A 29 -2.03 1.31 17.30
CA VAL A 29 -3.26 0.90 17.99
C VAL A 29 -3.54 -0.58 17.75
N MET A 30 -3.35 -1.06 16.51
CA MET A 30 -3.53 -2.46 16.17
C MET A 30 -2.63 -3.39 16.98
N LEU A 31 -1.35 -3.05 17.15
CA LEU A 31 -0.39 -3.86 17.91
C LEU A 31 -0.71 -3.93 19.41
N PHE A 32 -1.26 -2.86 19.99
CA PHE A 32 -1.53 -2.81 21.44
C PHE A 32 -2.94 -3.30 21.82
N VAL A 33 -3.93 -3.07 20.95
CA VAL A 33 -5.34 -3.40 21.25
C VAL A 33 -5.70 -4.82 20.83
N PHE A 34 -5.16 -5.29 19.71
CA PHE A 34 -5.49 -6.59 19.17
C PHE A 34 -4.37 -7.59 19.44
N ARG A 35 -4.74 -8.79 19.90
CA ARG A 35 -3.78 -9.85 20.18
C ARG A 35 -3.85 -10.95 19.13
N PRO A 36 -2.71 -11.56 18.75
CA PRO A 36 -2.70 -12.72 17.88
C PRO A 36 -3.35 -13.90 18.62
N GLN A 37 -3.96 -14.78 17.84
CA GLN A 37 -4.64 -15.98 18.34
C GLN A 37 -4.36 -17.16 17.43
N VAL A 38 -4.42 -18.36 17.96
CA VAL A 38 -4.47 -19.58 17.15
C VAL A 38 -5.86 -19.67 16.53
N ILE A 39 -5.94 -19.64 15.20
CA ILE A 39 -7.20 -19.68 14.44
C ILE A 39 -7.53 -21.12 14.12
N VAL A 40 -8.59 -21.67 14.72
CA VAL A 40 -9.04 -23.07 14.61
C VAL A 40 -7.99 -24.06 15.18
N ASN A 41 -6.82 -24.12 14.58
CA ASN A 41 -5.65 -24.92 15.02
C ASN A 41 -4.36 -24.35 14.45
N GLU A 42 -3.21 -24.87 14.88
CA GLU A 42 -1.89 -24.41 14.45
C GLU A 42 -1.67 -24.56 12.93
N THR A 43 -2.14 -25.65 12.35
CA THR A 43 -2.00 -25.91 10.91
C THR A 43 -2.71 -24.84 10.10
N VAL A 44 -3.97 -24.54 10.41
CA VAL A 44 -4.75 -23.48 9.74
C VAL A 44 -4.11 -22.12 9.96
N THR A 45 -3.66 -21.83 11.18
CA THR A 45 -2.96 -20.59 11.51
C THR A 45 -1.70 -20.41 10.66
N ASN A 46 -0.89 -21.45 10.51
CA ASN A 46 0.32 -21.42 9.69
C ASN A 46 0.02 -21.23 8.20
N TRP A 47 -1.03 -21.87 7.67
CA TRP A 47 -1.49 -21.63 6.30
C TRP A 47 -1.95 -20.18 6.07
N LEU A 48 -2.73 -19.63 7.00
CA LEU A 48 -3.18 -18.24 6.93
C LEU A 48 -2.00 -17.26 7.02
N THR A 49 -1.04 -17.54 7.88
CA THR A 49 0.20 -16.76 8.01
C THR A 49 0.99 -16.77 6.70
N SER A 50 1.21 -17.95 6.12
CA SER A 50 1.92 -18.10 4.84
C SER A 50 1.20 -17.39 3.70
N LEU A 51 -0.13 -17.54 3.63
CA LEU A 51 -0.97 -16.82 2.67
C LEU A 51 -0.85 -15.31 2.86
N GLY A 52 -0.86 -14.84 4.12
CA GLY A 52 -0.68 -13.44 4.47
C GLY A 52 0.63 -12.86 3.96
N LEU A 53 1.73 -13.60 4.11
CA LEU A 53 3.02 -13.23 3.56
C LEU A 53 2.96 -13.07 2.03
N VAL A 54 2.43 -14.08 1.34
CA VAL A 54 2.30 -14.07 -0.13
C VAL A 54 1.44 -12.89 -0.60
N VAL A 55 0.28 -12.65 0.03
CA VAL A 55 -0.62 -11.55 -0.34
C VAL A 55 0.05 -10.18 -0.10
N THR A 56 0.82 -10.03 0.99
CA THR A 56 1.59 -8.80 1.26
C THR A 56 2.62 -8.56 0.15
N LEU A 57 3.39 -9.58 -0.23
CA LEU A 57 4.41 -9.47 -1.27
C LEU A 57 3.79 -9.19 -2.65
N LEU A 58 2.62 -9.77 -2.97
CA LEU A 58 1.89 -9.45 -4.19
C LEU A 58 1.40 -8.01 -4.20
N GLY A 59 0.92 -7.50 -3.06
CA GLY A 59 0.52 -6.09 -2.92
C GLY A 59 1.69 -5.13 -3.11
N GLU A 60 2.84 -5.41 -2.50
CA GLU A 60 4.06 -4.60 -2.66
C GLU A 60 4.61 -4.69 -4.09
N GLY A 61 4.63 -5.88 -4.68
CA GLY A 61 5.02 -6.10 -6.08
C GLY A 61 4.12 -5.31 -7.04
N LEU A 62 2.81 -5.34 -6.87
CA LEU A 62 1.87 -4.56 -7.68
C LEU A 62 2.19 -3.06 -7.63
N ARG A 63 2.50 -2.53 -6.44
CA ARG A 63 2.89 -1.12 -6.27
C ARG A 63 4.21 -0.81 -6.96
N PHE A 64 5.21 -1.66 -6.73
CA PHE A 64 6.54 -1.52 -7.32
C PHE A 64 6.48 -1.50 -8.86
N PHE A 65 5.78 -2.47 -9.46
CA PHE A 65 5.59 -2.53 -10.90
C PHE A 65 4.78 -1.36 -11.44
N THR A 66 3.74 -0.93 -10.72
CA THR A 66 2.95 0.25 -11.12
C THR A 66 3.82 1.49 -11.25
N ILE A 67 4.67 1.76 -10.25
CA ILE A 67 5.57 2.92 -10.25
C ILE A 67 6.67 2.77 -11.32
N GLY A 68 7.17 1.56 -11.53
CA GLY A 68 8.22 1.28 -12.51
C GLY A 68 7.76 1.44 -13.95
N PHE A 69 6.54 1.04 -14.28
CA PHE A 69 6.00 1.13 -15.66
C PHE A 69 5.45 2.50 -16.00
N ASP A 70 4.67 3.11 -15.13
CA ASP A 70 4.20 4.50 -15.33
C ASP A 70 4.05 5.19 -13.97
N TYR A 71 4.25 6.50 -13.96
CA TYR A 71 4.30 7.26 -12.73
C TYR A 71 3.28 8.38 -12.72
N ILE A 72 2.43 8.34 -11.71
CA ILE A 72 1.60 9.49 -11.34
C ILE A 72 2.39 10.35 -10.34
N GLU A 73 2.38 11.66 -10.53
CA GLU A 73 2.83 12.61 -9.51
C GLU A 73 2.04 12.38 -8.22
N ARG A 74 2.71 11.71 -7.27
CA ARG A 74 2.07 11.29 -6.02
C ARG A 74 2.21 12.35 -4.96
N GLY A 75 1.17 12.46 -4.20
CA GLY A 75 1.18 13.16 -2.94
C GLY A 75 0.40 14.45 -2.93
N GLY A 76 -0.05 14.92 -4.05
CA GLY A 76 -0.71 16.22 -4.12
C GLY A 76 0.24 17.36 -3.71
N LYS A 77 -0.12 18.56 -4.00
CA LYS A 77 0.55 19.76 -3.51
C LYS A 77 -0.23 20.28 -2.31
N ASP A 78 0.46 20.52 -1.19
CA ASP A 78 -0.14 21.08 0.03
C ASP A 78 -1.31 20.27 0.62
N GLY A 79 -1.20 18.92 0.58
CA GLY A 79 -2.24 18.02 1.10
C GLY A 79 -3.51 17.94 0.25
N LYS A 80 -3.49 18.48 -0.97
CA LYS A 80 -4.60 18.39 -1.95
C LYS A 80 -4.21 17.51 -3.12
N VAL A 81 -5.21 16.87 -3.73
CA VAL A 81 -5.02 16.09 -4.97
C VAL A 81 -4.48 16.99 -6.07
N ASN A 82 -3.44 16.56 -6.75
CA ASN A 82 -2.88 17.23 -7.92
C ASN A 82 -2.47 16.19 -8.98
N ALA A 83 -2.64 16.52 -10.24
CA ALA A 83 -2.19 15.74 -11.38
C ALA A 83 -1.87 16.68 -12.54
N SER A 84 -0.67 16.59 -13.10
CA SER A 84 -0.28 17.38 -14.28
C SER A 84 -0.86 16.78 -15.57
N ARG A 85 -0.93 15.45 -15.66
CA ARG A 85 -1.48 14.68 -16.78
C ARG A 85 -2.35 13.52 -16.29
N LEU A 86 -3.24 13.04 -17.16
CA LEU A 86 -3.97 11.79 -16.92
C LEU A 86 -3.06 10.61 -17.28
N VAL A 87 -2.80 9.74 -16.29
CA VAL A 87 -2.02 8.52 -16.48
C VAL A 87 -2.96 7.36 -16.74
N THR A 88 -2.88 6.79 -17.92
CA THR A 88 -3.73 5.67 -18.37
C THR A 88 -2.93 4.49 -18.91
N GLY A 89 -1.59 4.60 -18.96
CA GLY A 89 -0.67 3.59 -19.48
C GLY A 89 -0.22 2.58 -18.43
N GLY A 90 0.63 1.62 -18.82
CA GLY A 90 1.18 0.62 -17.93
C GLY A 90 0.10 -0.18 -17.19
N ILE A 91 0.28 -0.38 -15.89
CA ILE A 91 -0.69 -1.11 -15.04
C ILE A 91 -2.05 -0.37 -14.95
N TYR A 92 -2.09 0.96 -15.19
CA TYR A 92 -3.34 1.72 -15.22
C TYR A 92 -4.27 1.33 -16.37
N ASN A 93 -3.77 0.70 -17.43
CA ASN A 93 -4.62 0.11 -18.46
C ASN A 93 -5.48 -1.06 -17.95
N HIS A 94 -5.07 -1.70 -16.86
CA HIS A 94 -5.69 -2.90 -16.32
C HIS A 94 -6.58 -2.64 -15.11
N VAL A 95 -6.23 -1.63 -14.31
CA VAL A 95 -6.99 -1.22 -13.13
C VAL A 95 -6.77 0.27 -12.88
N ARG A 96 -7.84 0.99 -12.50
CA ARG A 96 -7.81 2.45 -12.35
C ARG A 96 -6.96 2.93 -11.20
N ASN A 97 -6.94 2.16 -10.10
CA ASN A 97 -6.27 2.52 -8.85
C ASN A 97 -5.30 1.42 -8.37
N PRO A 98 -4.28 1.05 -9.18
CA PRO A 98 -3.40 -0.08 -8.85
C PRO A 98 -2.65 0.11 -7.54
N MET A 99 -2.30 1.35 -7.22
CA MET A 99 -1.58 1.66 -5.99
C MET A 99 -2.44 1.46 -4.73
N TYR A 100 -3.74 1.80 -4.80
CA TYR A 100 -4.67 1.56 -3.69
C TYR A 100 -5.02 0.09 -3.58
N LEU A 101 -5.14 -0.62 -4.70
CA LEU A 101 -5.28 -2.07 -4.71
C LEU A 101 -4.09 -2.73 -4.01
N GLY A 102 -2.85 -2.33 -4.34
CA GLY A 102 -1.65 -2.80 -3.67
C GLY A 102 -1.66 -2.55 -2.16
N ASN A 103 -2.06 -1.35 -1.73
CA ASN A 103 -2.19 -1.02 -0.30
C ASN A 103 -3.23 -1.89 0.41
N ILE A 104 -4.37 -2.16 -0.23
CA ILE A 104 -5.42 -3.03 0.33
C ILE A 104 -4.89 -4.47 0.45
N LEU A 105 -4.18 -4.98 -0.57
CA LEU A 105 -3.55 -6.30 -0.51
C LEU A 105 -2.51 -6.38 0.62
N ILE A 106 -1.65 -5.37 0.79
CA ILE A 106 -0.71 -5.29 1.90
C ILE A 106 -1.44 -5.34 3.25
N ALA A 107 -2.52 -4.58 3.41
CA ALA A 107 -3.29 -4.55 4.65
C ALA A 107 -3.95 -5.92 4.94
N ILE A 108 -4.54 -6.56 3.93
CA ILE A 108 -5.08 -7.92 4.03
C ILE A 108 -3.98 -8.91 4.42
N GLY A 109 -2.85 -8.85 3.71
CA GLY A 109 -1.73 -9.77 3.93
C GLY A 109 -1.13 -9.62 5.32
N ILE A 110 -0.85 -8.40 5.79
CA ILE A 110 -0.37 -8.12 7.15
C ILE A 110 -1.38 -8.57 8.20
N GLY A 111 -2.68 -8.36 7.98
CA GLY A 111 -3.72 -8.82 8.89
C GLY A 111 -3.76 -10.34 9.04
N LEU A 112 -3.66 -11.08 7.93
CA LEU A 112 -3.56 -12.55 7.93
C LEU A 112 -2.25 -13.02 8.58
N TYR A 113 -1.12 -12.40 8.22
CA TYR A 113 0.20 -12.72 8.74
C TYR A 113 0.30 -12.51 10.26
N GLY A 114 -0.35 -11.46 10.76
CA GLY A 114 -0.42 -11.14 12.18
C GLY A 114 -1.25 -12.13 12.99
N GLY A 115 -2.21 -12.81 12.39
CA GLY A 115 -3.06 -13.78 13.08
C GLY A 115 -3.94 -13.15 14.16
N ALA A 116 -4.41 -11.92 13.98
CA ALA A 116 -5.30 -11.21 14.90
C ALA A 116 -6.71 -11.06 14.28
N PRO A 117 -7.63 -12.03 14.46
CA PRO A 117 -8.92 -12.04 13.76
C PRO A 117 -9.77 -10.80 14.02
N LEU A 118 -9.76 -10.29 15.25
CA LEU A 118 -10.52 -9.09 15.61
C LEU A 118 -9.98 -7.85 14.88
N ALA A 119 -8.66 -7.72 14.74
CA ALA A 119 -8.06 -6.64 13.93
C ALA A 119 -8.49 -6.78 12.46
N PHE A 120 -8.51 -7.99 11.93
CA PHE A 120 -8.92 -8.24 10.56
C PHE A 120 -10.36 -7.81 10.28
N VAL A 121 -11.32 -8.13 11.17
CA VAL A 121 -12.74 -7.77 10.96
C VAL A 121 -13.08 -6.32 11.30
N THR A 122 -12.21 -5.59 12.01
CA THR A 122 -12.45 -4.19 12.39
C THR A 122 -11.60 -3.23 11.56
N VAL A 123 -10.31 -3.45 11.49
CA VAL A 123 -9.36 -2.53 10.85
C VAL A 123 -9.43 -2.63 9.33
N LEU A 124 -9.58 -3.84 8.76
CA LEU A 124 -9.62 -4.00 7.32
C LEU A 124 -10.82 -3.32 6.64
N PRO A 125 -12.08 -3.44 7.11
CA PRO A 125 -13.20 -2.67 6.57
C PRO A 125 -12.99 -1.16 6.64
N PHE A 126 -12.38 -0.68 7.74
CA PHE A 126 -12.01 0.72 7.86
C PHE A 126 -10.97 1.13 6.80
N PHE A 127 -9.95 0.31 6.54
CA PHE A 127 -8.96 0.54 5.49
C PHE A 127 -9.58 0.57 4.09
N VAL A 128 -10.48 -0.35 3.81
CA VAL A 128 -11.20 -0.38 2.54
C VAL A 128 -12.03 0.89 2.38
N PHE A 129 -12.81 1.27 3.40
CA PHE A 129 -13.58 2.53 3.40
C PHE A 129 -12.68 3.74 3.19
N PHE A 130 -11.55 3.80 3.91
CA PHE A 130 -10.56 4.87 3.82
C PHE A 130 -10.06 5.06 2.37
N TYR A 131 -9.65 3.98 1.71
CA TYR A 131 -9.18 4.06 0.32
C TYR A 131 -10.30 4.37 -0.65
N TYR A 132 -11.51 3.85 -0.45
CA TYR A 132 -12.66 4.19 -1.28
C TYR A 132 -13.01 5.68 -1.19
N ALA A 133 -12.90 6.28 -0.01
CA ALA A 133 -13.12 7.71 0.16
C ALA A 133 -12.04 8.55 -0.54
N ILE A 134 -10.78 8.18 -0.41
CA ILE A 134 -9.67 8.84 -1.12
C ILE A 134 -9.85 8.72 -2.65
N MET A 135 -10.14 7.52 -3.16
CA MET A 135 -10.40 7.32 -4.59
C MET A 135 -11.56 8.18 -5.08
N ALA A 136 -12.65 8.32 -4.30
CA ALA A 136 -13.78 9.16 -4.65
C ALA A 136 -13.39 10.64 -4.80
N THR A 137 -12.48 11.12 -3.95
CA THR A 137 -11.95 12.48 -4.03
C THR A 137 -11.05 12.67 -5.24
N GLU A 138 -10.14 11.74 -5.50
CA GLU A 138 -9.26 11.79 -6.68
C GLU A 138 -10.07 11.69 -7.98
N GLU A 139 -11.04 10.79 -8.05
CA GLU A 139 -11.92 10.64 -9.23
C GLU A 139 -12.71 11.92 -9.51
N LYS A 140 -13.23 12.59 -8.47
CA LYS A 140 -13.93 13.88 -8.62
C LYS A 140 -12.98 14.95 -9.18
N PHE A 141 -11.77 15.03 -8.66
CA PHE A 141 -10.75 15.95 -9.14
C PHE A 141 -10.35 15.68 -10.59
N LEU A 142 -10.08 14.41 -10.92
CA LEU A 142 -9.68 14.00 -12.27
C LEU A 142 -10.80 14.24 -13.29
N TYR A 143 -12.05 13.97 -12.92
CA TYR A 143 -13.20 14.26 -13.77
C TYR A 143 -13.34 15.77 -14.02
N GLY A 144 -13.20 16.59 -12.97
CA GLY A 144 -13.26 18.06 -13.11
C GLY A 144 -12.13 18.65 -13.95
N LYS A 145 -10.95 17.98 -13.98
CA LYS A 145 -9.78 18.47 -14.72
C LYS A 145 -9.69 17.94 -16.15
N PHE A 146 -10.01 16.67 -16.39
CA PHE A 146 -9.81 15.98 -17.67
C PHE A 146 -11.13 15.61 -18.39
N GLY A 147 -12.30 15.84 -17.76
CA GLY A 147 -13.61 15.71 -18.37
C GLY A 147 -13.83 14.39 -19.11
N GLU A 148 -14.12 14.50 -20.41
CA GLU A 148 -14.44 13.35 -21.28
C GLU A 148 -13.30 12.33 -21.42
N GLU A 149 -12.04 12.78 -21.39
CA GLU A 149 -10.87 11.89 -21.44
C GLU A 149 -10.85 10.95 -20.24
N TYR A 150 -11.10 11.49 -19.04
CA TYR A 150 -11.20 10.68 -17.83
C TYR A 150 -12.42 9.76 -17.85
N GLU A 151 -13.55 10.22 -18.39
CA GLU A 151 -14.75 9.40 -18.53
C GLU A 151 -14.52 8.22 -19.47
N ALA A 152 -13.86 8.45 -20.63
CA ALA A 152 -13.47 7.39 -21.55
C ALA A 152 -12.54 6.36 -20.90
N PHE A 153 -11.61 6.80 -20.06
CA PHE A 153 -10.77 5.93 -19.26
C PHE A 153 -11.60 5.10 -18.27
N CYS A 154 -12.56 5.71 -17.57
CA CYS A 154 -13.44 5.01 -16.63
C CYS A 154 -14.34 3.95 -17.28
N ARG A 155 -14.74 4.13 -18.54
CA ARG A 155 -15.55 3.14 -19.28
C ARG A 155 -14.78 1.86 -19.59
N ARG A 156 -13.47 1.92 -19.78
CA ARG A 156 -12.63 0.77 -20.15
C ARG A 156 -11.91 0.10 -18.98
N THR A 157 -11.79 0.77 -17.83
CA THR A 157 -11.03 0.30 -16.67
C THR A 157 -11.87 0.27 -15.40
N CYS A 158 -11.85 -0.85 -14.66
CA CYS A 158 -12.51 -0.97 -13.37
C CYS A 158 -11.74 -0.23 -12.28
N ARG A 159 -12.43 0.18 -11.20
CA ARG A 159 -11.84 0.94 -10.09
C ARG A 159 -10.74 0.17 -9.36
N LEU A 160 -11.03 -1.08 -8.94
CA LEU A 160 -10.13 -1.95 -8.17
C LEU A 160 -10.02 -3.37 -8.75
N TRP A 161 -10.90 -3.77 -9.65
CA TRP A 161 -10.86 -5.11 -10.23
C TRP A 161 -9.97 -5.12 -11.48
N PRO A 162 -8.82 -5.81 -11.46
CA PRO A 162 -7.90 -5.77 -12.60
C PRO A 162 -8.41 -6.62 -13.76
N SER A 163 -8.22 -6.13 -14.98
CA SER A 163 -8.36 -6.91 -16.20
C SER A 163 -6.97 -7.40 -16.63
N PHE A 164 -6.80 -8.71 -16.77
CA PHE A 164 -5.53 -9.29 -17.21
C PHE A 164 -5.44 -9.42 -18.75
N ALA A 165 -6.48 -8.99 -19.46
CA ALA A 165 -6.46 -8.97 -20.92
C ALA A 165 -5.29 -8.12 -21.43
N LYS A 166 -4.48 -8.72 -22.36
CA LYS A 166 -3.32 -8.04 -22.98
C LYS A 166 -2.21 -7.60 -22.02
N ILE A 167 -2.13 -8.17 -20.80
CA ILE A 167 -1.08 -7.81 -19.83
C ILE A 167 0.32 -8.04 -20.39
N GLY A 168 0.53 -9.10 -21.17
CA GLY A 168 1.80 -9.38 -21.84
C GLY A 168 2.23 -8.25 -22.79
N GLN A 169 1.29 -7.62 -23.51
CA GLN A 169 1.57 -6.48 -24.37
C GLN A 169 1.95 -5.24 -23.57
N THR A 170 1.31 -5.04 -22.42
CA THR A 170 1.66 -3.96 -21.50
C THR A 170 3.07 -4.16 -20.95
N LEU A 171 3.42 -5.37 -20.53
CA LEU A 171 4.74 -5.67 -19.96
C LEU A 171 5.87 -5.56 -20.98
N SER A 172 5.62 -5.97 -22.24
CA SER A 172 6.63 -5.90 -23.32
C SER A 172 6.76 -4.52 -23.97
N GLY A 173 5.73 -3.68 -23.89
CA GLY A 173 5.69 -2.37 -24.55
C GLY A 173 6.19 -1.19 -23.72
N PHE A 174 6.54 -1.40 -22.45
CA PHE A 174 6.96 -0.33 -21.54
C PHE A 174 8.37 -0.55 -21.01
N ASN A 175 9.19 0.53 -21.03
CA ASN A 175 10.48 0.53 -20.35
C ASN A 175 10.27 0.62 -18.83
N PHE A 176 10.79 -0.34 -18.10
CA PHE A 176 10.72 -0.37 -16.64
C PHE A 176 11.81 0.51 -16.02
N HIS A 177 11.41 1.46 -15.19
CA HIS A 177 12.32 2.39 -14.52
C HIS A 177 12.61 1.97 -13.07
N TRP A 178 13.62 1.13 -12.87
CA TRP A 178 14.03 0.57 -11.58
C TRP A 178 14.27 1.61 -10.50
N TRP A 179 15.06 2.63 -10.80
CA TRP A 179 15.39 3.71 -9.86
C TRP A 179 14.15 4.48 -9.41
N ARG A 180 13.24 4.75 -10.32
CA ARG A 180 11.97 5.40 -10.00
C ARG A 180 11.14 4.55 -9.05
N ALA A 181 11.02 3.25 -9.29
CA ALA A 181 10.30 2.32 -8.44
C ALA A 181 10.92 2.28 -7.03
N LEU A 182 12.24 2.06 -6.92
CA LEU A 182 12.95 2.00 -5.65
C LEU A 182 12.81 3.30 -4.84
N ILE A 183 13.06 4.46 -5.45
CA ILE A 183 13.02 5.74 -4.74
C ILE A 183 11.60 6.13 -4.32
N LYS A 184 10.62 5.96 -5.22
CA LYS A 184 9.26 6.46 -4.96
C LYS A 184 8.46 5.53 -4.06
N ASP A 185 8.70 4.23 -4.09
CA ASP A 185 8.02 3.26 -3.23
C ASP A 185 8.75 2.97 -1.90
N SER A 186 9.98 3.44 -1.74
CA SER A 186 10.84 3.19 -0.57
C SER A 186 10.15 3.34 0.79
N GLY A 187 9.21 4.29 0.91
CA GLY A 187 8.51 4.54 2.18
C GLY A 187 7.54 3.42 2.53
N THR A 188 6.75 2.93 1.58
CA THR A 188 5.81 1.82 1.83
C THR A 188 6.57 0.52 1.99
N ALA A 189 7.52 0.24 1.08
CA ALA A 189 8.34 -0.96 1.15
C ALA A 189 9.07 -1.07 2.50
N PHE A 190 9.69 -0.01 2.98
CA PHE A 190 10.35 -0.01 4.30
C PHE A 190 9.40 -0.44 5.41
N TRP A 191 8.24 0.23 5.55
CA TRP A 191 7.31 -0.08 6.62
C TRP A 191 6.66 -1.45 6.46
N THR A 192 6.40 -1.91 5.23
CA THR A 192 5.90 -3.25 4.95
C THR A 192 6.89 -4.32 5.41
N PHE A 193 8.16 -4.22 5.01
CA PHE A 193 9.18 -5.20 5.38
C PHE A 193 9.55 -5.14 6.87
N VAL A 194 9.55 -3.97 7.50
CA VAL A 194 9.71 -3.84 8.96
C VAL A 194 8.55 -4.51 9.68
N ALA A 195 7.31 -4.32 9.22
CA ALA A 195 6.15 -5.00 9.81
C ALA A 195 6.27 -6.53 9.67
N LEU A 196 6.64 -7.04 8.49
CA LEU A 196 6.87 -8.47 8.28
C LEU A 196 7.98 -9.04 9.18
N ALA A 197 9.02 -8.26 9.48
CA ALA A 197 10.10 -8.68 10.38
C ALA A 197 9.69 -8.67 11.86
N LEU A 198 8.85 -7.73 12.28
CA LEU A 198 8.49 -7.56 13.69
C LEU A 198 7.26 -8.37 14.13
N ILE A 199 6.34 -8.68 13.21
CA ILE A 199 5.11 -9.44 13.53
C ILE A 199 5.41 -10.82 14.12
N PRO A 200 6.40 -11.63 13.67
CA PRO A 200 6.72 -12.90 14.31
C PRO A 200 7.12 -12.75 15.79
N LEU A 201 7.91 -11.72 16.13
CA LEU A 201 8.27 -11.42 17.53
C LEU A 201 7.04 -11.07 18.37
N TRP A 202 6.17 -10.24 17.83
CA TRP A 202 4.92 -9.86 18.48
C TRP A 202 4.00 -11.07 18.69
N ARG A 203 3.93 -12.00 17.71
CA ARG A 203 3.18 -13.25 17.84
C ARG A 203 3.77 -14.17 18.89
N GLU A 204 5.08 -14.40 18.90
CA GLU A 204 5.74 -15.24 19.92
C GLU A 204 5.52 -14.70 21.34
N TYR A 205 5.65 -13.38 21.51
CA TYR A 205 5.42 -12.76 22.81
C TYR A 205 4.00 -13.02 23.33
N PHE A 206 2.98 -12.83 22.50
CA PHE A 206 1.58 -12.98 22.96
C PHE A 206 1.08 -14.42 22.99
N LEU A 207 1.57 -15.31 22.12
CA LEU A 207 1.11 -16.70 22.05
C LEU A 207 1.87 -17.62 23.03
N HIS A 208 3.16 -17.35 23.23
CA HIS A 208 4.04 -18.25 23.99
C HIS A 208 4.70 -17.58 25.20
N GLY A 209 4.53 -16.28 25.41
CA GLY A 209 5.18 -15.52 26.49
C GLY A 209 6.69 -15.34 26.27
N THR A 210 7.20 -15.63 25.08
CA THR A 210 8.63 -15.59 24.75
C THR A 210 9.14 -14.16 24.77
N THR A 211 10.19 -13.91 25.54
CA THR A 211 10.83 -12.59 25.59
C THR A 211 11.69 -12.33 24.35
N LEU A 212 12.04 -11.08 24.10
CA LEU A 212 12.85 -10.69 22.93
C LEU A 212 14.20 -11.41 22.90
N SER A 213 14.82 -11.65 24.07
CA SER A 213 16.11 -12.34 24.20
C SER A 213 16.03 -13.84 23.94
N GLU A 214 14.86 -14.43 24.08
CA GLU A 214 14.61 -15.87 23.90
C GLU A 214 14.07 -16.20 22.49
N SER A 215 13.59 -15.19 21.79
CA SER A 215 12.95 -15.38 20.48
C SER A 215 13.96 -15.75 19.40
N ALA A 216 13.70 -16.87 18.72
CA ALA A 216 14.48 -17.28 17.54
C ALA A 216 14.39 -16.28 16.38
N TYR A 217 13.35 -15.45 16.32
CA TYR A 217 13.18 -14.44 15.27
C TYR A 217 13.91 -13.13 15.55
N ALA A 218 14.34 -12.87 16.79
CA ALA A 218 14.97 -11.60 17.17
C ALA A 218 16.23 -11.27 16.35
N PRO A 219 17.20 -12.18 16.16
CA PRO A 219 18.38 -11.87 15.35
C PRO A 219 18.05 -11.62 13.88
N TYR A 220 17.06 -12.33 13.32
CA TYR A 220 16.61 -12.11 11.93
C TYR A 220 15.94 -10.75 11.78
N ALA A 221 15.04 -10.39 12.70
CA ALA A 221 14.38 -9.09 12.70
C ALA A 221 15.38 -7.95 12.84
N ALA A 222 16.34 -8.08 13.76
CA ALA A 222 17.42 -7.12 13.94
C ALA A 222 18.28 -6.96 12.66
N GLY A 223 18.68 -8.07 12.04
CA GLY A 223 19.44 -8.08 10.79
C GLY A 223 18.70 -7.40 9.64
N ILE A 224 17.40 -7.73 9.48
CA ILE A 224 16.55 -7.12 8.46
C ILE A 224 16.44 -5.60 8.68
N VAL A 225 16.15 -5.16 9.90
CA VAL A 225 16.03 -3.73 10.23
C VAL A 225 17.38 -3.01 10.06
N ALA A 226 18.49 -3.64 10.45
CA ALA A 226 19.83 -3.09 10.29
C ALA A 226 20.21 -2.84 8.83
N VAL A 227 19.70 -3.63 7.88
CA VAL A 227 19.89 -3.42 6.43
C VAL A 227 18.88 -2.43 5.87
N LEU A 228 17.61 -2.58 6.24
CA LEU A 228 16.52 -1.75 5.68
C LEU A 228 16.63 -0.29 6.09
N LEU A 229 17.01 0.01 7.33
CA LEU A 229 17.03 1.38 7.84
C LEU A 229 18.05 2.28 7.13
N PRO A 230 19.34 1.89 6.98
CA PRO A 230 20.29 2.66 6.22
C PRO A 230 19.91 2.81 4.74
N THR A 231 19.41 1.73 4.13
CA THR A 231 18.93 1.73 2.74
C THR A 231 17.77 2.72 2.56
N TYR A 232 16.82 2.72 3.46
CA TYR A 232 15.71 3.65 3.43
C TYR A 232 16.14 5.10 3.59
N ILE A 233 17.05 5.38 4.55
CA ILE A 233 17.61 6.72 4.76
C ILE A 233 18.32 7.19 3.49
N TRP A 234 19.15 6.35 2.89
CA TRP A 234 19.85 6.65 1.64
C TRP A 234 18.89 6.98 0.49
N LEU A 235 17.85 6.14 0.28
CA LEU A 235 16.83 6.39 -0.75
C LEU A 235 16.04 7.68 -0.47
N ARG A 236 15.80 8.03 0.79
CA ARG A 236 15.16 9.30 1.18
C ARG A 236 16.02 10.52 0.86
N ILE A 237 17.33 10.43 1.06
CA ILE A 237 18.28 11.48 0.69
C ILE A 237 18.29 11.66 -0.83
N LEU A 238 18.38 10.56 -1.59
CA LEU A 238 18.30 10.60 -3.04
C LEU A 238 16.98 11.22 -3.54
N LYS A 239 15.85 10.85 -2.94
CA LYS A 239 14.55 11.42 -3.27
C LYS A 239 14.51 12.94 -3.08
N LYS A 240 15.11 13.45 -2.00
CA LYS A 240 15.19 14.89 -1.73
C LYS A 240 16.06 15.61 -2.77
N LYS A 241 17.20 15.03 -3.14
CA LYS A 241 18.07 15.60 -4.18
C LYS A 241 17.39 15.62 -5.56
N SER A 242 16.76 14.51 -5.98
CA SER A 242 16.07 14.43 -7.27
C SER A 242 14.86 15.37 -7.39
N THR A 243 14.25 15.79 -6.30
CA THR A 243 13.16 16.76 -6.30
C THR A 243 13.68 18.19 -6.51
N ILE A 244 14.93 18.46 -6.12
CA ILE A 244 15.59 19.75 -6.33
C ILE A 244 16.02 19.91 -7.80
N ASP A 245 16.53 18.84 -8.42
CA ASP A 245 16.98 18.87 -9.83
C ASP A 245 15.83 18.99 -10.85
N ILE A 246 14.60 18.63 -10.48
CA ILE A 246 13.41 18.77 -11.34
C ILE A 246 12.76 20.18 -11.21
N SER A 247 13.12 20.94 -10.19
CA SER A 247 12.62 22.30 -9.95
C SER A 247 13.58 23.40 -10.44
N SER A 248 14.74 23.02 -10.91
CA SER A 248 15.73 23.90 -11.59
C SER A 248 15.70 23.70 -13.09
#